data_ac4c2e670d4177a318902880f81ceff9
#
_entry.id   ac4c2e670d4177a318902880f81ceff9
#
_cell.length_a   1.000
_cell.length_b   1.000
_cell.length_c   1.000
_cell.angle_alpha   90.00
_cell.angle_beta   90.00
_cell.angle_gamma   90.00
#
_symmetry.space_group_name_H-M   'P 1'
#
loop_
_entity.id
_entity.type
_entity.pdbx_description
1 polymer ?
#
loop_
_entity_poly.entity_id
_entity_poly.type
_entity_poly.pdbx_seq_one_letter_code
_entity_poly.pdbx_strand_id
1 'polypeptide(L)'
;MTMNNTYCDGMWARFLSSQCLRDDFKSGPKSSDLKDIFNFAYGLADYAEDFERRFPVIAHIDLYGHTAVDGYSYIRLVKNELPEIRTLAEERQEVGVVKQIDDLMRFIKLGVNSVDGDVVLLIFDGM
;
A
#
# COMPACT_ATOMS: atom_id res chain seq x y z
N MET A 1 17.37 -8.41 -13.27
CA MET A 1 16.10 -8.12 -13.93
C MET A 1 15.73 -6.67 -13.72
N THR A 2 15.45 -5.95 -14.77
CA THR A 2 15.06 -4.55 -14.67
C THR A 2 13.57 -4.45 -14.33
N MET A 3 13.16 -3.33 -13.75
CA MET A 3 11.75 -3.09 -13.38
C MET A 3 11.01 -2.25 -14.43
N ASN A 4 11.59 -2.05 -15.61
CA ASN A 4 11.06 -1.14 -16.63
C ASN A 4 9.64 -1.49 -17.12
N ASN A 5 9.24 -2.76 -17.00
CA ASN A 5 7.93 -3.22 -17.43
C ASN A 5 6.94 -3.44 -16.29
N THR A 6 7.33 -3.11 -15.07
CA THR A 6 6.44 -3.25 -13.92
C THR A 6 5.50 -2.06 -13.87
N TYR A 7 4.21 -2.32 -13.94
CA TYR A 7 3.19 -1.29 -13.97
C TYR A 7 1.97 -1.71 -13.16
N CYS A 8 1.48 -0.80 -12.36
CA CYS A 8 0.26 -0.98 -11.57
C CYS A 8 -0.91 -0.30 -12.29
N ASP A 9 -1.90 -1.09 -12.69
CA ASP A 9 -3.09 -0.58 -13.39
C ASP A 9 -4.12 0.02 -12.44
N GLY A 10 -4.15 -0.46 -11.21
CA GLY A 10 -5.01 0.06 -10.17
C GLY A 10 -4.68 -0.62 -8.86
N MET A 11 -4.84 0.10 -7.75
CA MET A 11 -4.57 -0.44 -6.42
C MET A 11 -5.46 0.24 -5.41
N TRP A 12 -6.13 -0.55 -4.58
CA TRP A 12 -7.00 -0.05 -3.52
C TRP A 12 -6.65 -0.74 -2.21
N ALA A 13 -6.87 -0.02 -1.12
CA ALA A 13 -6.69 -0.56 0.23
C ALA A 13 -8.05 -0.71 0.89
N ARG A 14 -8.22 -1.74 1.71
CA ARG A 14 -9.39 -1.96 2.55
C ARG A 14 -8.97 -2.64 3.84
N PHE A 15 -9.85 -2.59 4.83
CA PHE A 15 -9.64 -3.30 6.08
C PHE A 15 -10.53 -4.53 6.15
N LEU A 16 -9.99 -5.59 6.75
CA LEU A 16 -10.72 -6.81 7.04
C LEU A 16 -10.72 -7.02 8.55
N SER A 17 -11.89 -6.99 9.17
CA SER A 17 -12.04 -7.29 10.59
C SER A 17 -12.30 -8.79 10.78
N SER A 18 -12.19 -9.27 12.04
CA SER A 18 -12.48 -10.66 12.35
C SER A 18 -13.94 -11.05 12.01
N GLN A 19 -14.86 -10.10 12.08
CA GLN A 19 -16.25 -10.34 11.69
C GLN A 19 -16.42 -10.46 10.18
N CYS A 20 -15.67 -9.68 9.43
CA CYS A 20 -15.72 -9.71 7.96
C CYS A 20 -15.11 -10.98 7.37
N LEU A 21 -14.25 -11.68 8.12
CA LEU A 21 -13.68 -12.94 7.66
C LEU A 21 -14.73 -14.04 7.40
N ARG A 22 -15.92 -13.89 7.99
CA ARG A 22 -17.00 -14.87 7.82
C ARG A 22 -17.86 -14.60 6.60
N ASP A 23 -17.95 -13.36 6.15
CA ASP A 23 -19.00 -12.96 5.22
C ASP A 23 -18.55 -12.71 3.79
N ASP A 24 -17.37 -12.28 3.55
CA ASP A 24 -16.84 -12.10 2.20
C ASP A 24 -15.80 -10.99 2.16
N PHE A 25 -14.83 -11.16 1.28
CA PHE A 25 -13.81 -10.15 1.00
C PHE A 25 -14.38 -8.84 0.43
N LYS A 26 -15.68 -8.72 0.29
CA LYS A 26 -16.29 -7.57 -0.38
C LYS A 26 -16.79 -6.48 0.55
N SER A 27 -16.81 -6.72 1.85
CA SER A 27 -17.49 -5.81 2.76
C SER A 27 -16.53 -4.90 3.48
N GLY A 28 -16.37 -3.71 3.00
CA GLY A 28 -15.64 -2.67 3.68
C GLY A 28 -15.35 -1.50 2.75
N PRO A 29 -15.25 -0.30 3.30
CA PRO A 29 -14.89 0.84 2.49
C PRO A 29 -13.49 0.65 1.89
N LYS A 30 -13.34 1.02 0.64
CA LYS A 30 -12.06 1.00 -0.06
C LYS A 30 -11.50 2.41 -0.13
N SER A 31 -10.18 2.51 -0.14
CA SER A 31 -9.50 3.75 -0.41
C SER A 31 -9.76 4.22 -1.85
N SER A 32 -9.34 5.43 -2.17
CA SER A 32 -9.19 5.84 -3.56
C SER A 32 -8.08 5.02 -4.23
N ASP A 33 -7.98 5.12 -5.55
CA ASP A 33 -6.95 4.43 -6.33
C ASP A 33 -5.55 4.92 -5.94
N LEU A 34 -4.67 3.98 -5.65
CA LEU A 34 -3.32 4.23 -5.16
C LEU A 34 -2.25 3.87 -6.18
N LYS A 35 -2.63 3.66 -7.44
CA LYS A 35 -1.70 3.17 -8.46
C LYS A 35 -0.45 4.04 -8.62
N ASP A 36 -0.58 5.35 -8.44
CA ASP A 36 0.54 6.26 -8.66
C ASP A 36 1.64 6.07 -7.60
N ILE A 37 1.27 5.71 -6.36
CA ILE A 37 2.26 5.37 -5.33
C ILE A 37 3.13 4.22 -5.81
N PHE A 38 2.50 3.15 -6.30
CA PHE A 38 3.20 1.93 -6.71
C PHE A 38 4.04 2.19 -7.95
N ASN A 39 3.51 2.88 -8.93
CA ASN A 39 4.26 3.18 -10.15
C ASN A 39 5.45 4.08 -9.87
N PHE A 40 5.29 5.06 -9.00
CA PHE A 40 6.41 5.91 -8.59
C PHE A 40 7.46 5.09 -7.84
N ALA A 41 7.03 4.26 -6.88
CA ALA A 41 7.95 3.44 -6.09
C ALA A 41 8.77 2.49 -6.96
N TYR A 42 8.11 1.80 -7.89
CA TYR A 42 8.81 0.88 -8.79
C TYR A 42 9.78 1.61 -9.73
N GLY A 43 9.56 2.89 -9.98
CA GLY A 43 10.49 3.70 -10.76
C GLY A 43 11.71 4.19 -10.01
N LEU A 44 11.79 3.97 -8.71
CA LEU A 44 12.90 4.44 -7.87
C LEU A 44 14.14 3.55 -7.95
N ALA A 45 14.01 2.33 -8.46
CA ALA A 45 15.12 1.40 -8.57
C ALA A 45 15.15 0.78 -9.96
N ASP A 46 16.36 0.56 -10.48
CA ASP A 46 16.54 -0.04 -11.80
C ASP A 46 16.40 -1.57 -11.76
N TYR A 47 16.66 -2.18 -10.62
CA TYR A 47 16.68 -3.64 -10.47
C TYR A 47 15.73 -4.08 -9.37
N ALA A 48 15.08 -5.23 -9.59
CA ALA A 48 14.12 -5.80 -8.65
C ALA A 48 14.74 -6.08 -7.28
N GLU A 49 15.99 -6.52 -7.25
CA GLU A 49 16.67 -6.84 -5.99
C GLU A 49 16.89 -5.60 -5.13
N ASP A 50 17.26 -4.49 -5.74
CA ASP A 50 17.47 -3.22 -5.03
C ASP A 50 16.14 -2.69 -4.49
N PHE A 51 15.09 -2.79 -5.28
CA PHE A 51 13.76 -2.39 -4.86
C PHE A 51 13.28 -3.22 -3.68
N GLU A 52 13.41 -4.54 -3.76
CA GLU A 52 12.97 -5.45 -2.72
C GLU A 52 13.73 -5.25 -1.42
N ARG A 53 15.02 -4.91 -1.50
CA ARG A 53 15.82 -4.61 -0.32
C ARG A 53 15.38 -3.31 0.34
N ARG A 54 15.05 -2.31 -0.45
CA ARG A 54 14.68 -0.98 0.03
C ARG A 54 13.23 -0.90 0.50
N PHE A 55 12.31 -1.53 -0.25
CA PHE A 55 10.89 -1.50 0.02
C PHE A 55 10.31 -2.92 0.05
N PRO A 56 10.73 -3.75 1.04
CA PRO A 56 10.33 -5.16 1.04
C PRO A 56 8.83 -5.37 1.19
N VAL A 57 8.11 -4.53 1.91
CA VAL A 57 6.67 -4.71 2.06
C VAL A 57 5.95 -4.39 0.75
N ILE A 58 6.26 -3.25 0.15
CA ILE A 58 5.66 -2.86 -1.13
C ILE A 58 6.02 -3.86 -2.22
N ALA A 59 7.25 -4.37 -2.22
CA ALA A 59 7.68 -5.35 -3.21
C ALA A 59 6.90 -6.66 -3.16
N HIS A 60 6.33 -7.01 -1.98
CA HIS A 60 5.54 -8.23 -1.81
C HIS A 60 4.05 -8.03 -2.06
N ILE A 61 3.60 -6.80 -2.29
CA ILE A 61 2.19 -6.55 -2.63
C ILE A 61 1.98 -6.95 -4.09
N ASP A 62 1.03 -7.86 -4.30
CA ASP A 62 0.68 -8.34 -5.64
C ASP A 62 -0.09 -7.26 -6.39
N LEU A 63 0.45 -6.81 -7.51
CA LEU A 63 -0.16 -5.74 -8.30
C LEU A 63 -1.45 -6.18 -9.00
N TYR A 64 -1.73 -7.48 -9.05
CA TYR A 64 -2.87 -8.05 -9.77
C TYR A 64 -3.71 -8.97 -8.89
N GLY A 65 -3.54 -8.91 -7.58
CA GLY A 65 -4.24 -9.79 -6.66
C GLY A 65 -4.52 -9.12 -5.32
N HIS A 66 -4.76 -9.94 -4.31
CA HIS A 66 -5.05 -9.50 -2.95
C HIS A 66 -3.85 -9.80 -2.07
N THR A 67 -3.41 -8.81 -1.29
CA THR A 67 -2.28 -8.98 -0.38
C THR A 67 -2.65 -8.45 0.99
N ALA A 68 -2.56 -9.29 2.00
CA ALA A 68 -2.74 -8.89 3.39
C ALA A 68 -1.42 -8.37 3.96
N VAL A 69 -1.47 -7.23 4.61
CA VAL A 69 -0.32 -6.64 5.30
C VAL A 69 -0.67 -6.53 6.78
N ASP A 70 0.08 -7.25 7.61
CA ASP A 70 -0.21 -7.31 9.04
C ASP A 70 1.07 -7.23 9.86
N GLY A 71 0.91 -7.10 11.18
CA GLY A 71 1.98 -7.19 12.15
C GLY A 71 3.18 -6.32 11.80
N TYR A 72 4.34 -6.95 11.74
CA TYR A 72 5.59 -6.27 11.49
C TYR A 72 5.63 -5.57 10.12
N SER A 73 5.07 -6.22 9.11
CA SER A 73 5.00 -5.65 7.76
C SER A 73 4.17 -4.37 7.73
N TYR A 74 3.05 -4.36 8.45
CA TYR A 74 2.21 -3.18 8.57
C TYR A 74 2.98 -2.00 9.20
N ILE A 75 3.68 -2.27 10.29
CA ILE A 75 4.48 -1.24 10.97
C ILE A 75 5.56 -0.69 10.04
N ARG A 76 6.26 -1.56 9.35
CA ARG A 76 7.31 -1.17 8.42
C ARG A 76 6.76 -0.34 7.25
N LEU A 77 5.63 -0.74 6.69
CA LEU A 77 4.98 0.01 5.61
C LEU A 77 4.63 1.42 6.05
N VAL A 78 3.98 1.55 7.19
CA VAL A 78 3.43 2.83 7.66
C VAL A 78 4.52 3.75 8.19
N LYS A 79 5.51 3.19 8.89
CA LYS A 79 6.52 4.02 9.56
C LYS A 79 7.79 4.24 8.73
N ASN A 80 8.10 3.35 7.80
CA ASN A 80 9.35 3.42 7.06
C ASN A 80 9.14 3.62 5.56
N GLU A 81 8.39 2.73 4.90
CA GLU A 81 8.35 2.71 3.44
C GLU A 81 7.52 3.85 2.86
N LEU A 82 6.30 4.04 3.34
CA LEU A 82 5.46 5.13 2.83
C LEU A 82 6.05 6.52 3.13
N PRO A 83 6.58 6.80 4.34
CA PRO A 83 7.23 8.08 4.58
C PRO A 83 8.45 8.33 3.70
N GLU A 84 9.25 7.31 3.42
CA GLU A 84 10.40 7.46 2.52
C GLU A 84 9.97 7.78 1.10
N ILE A 85 8.98 7.06 0.58
CA ILE A 85 8.45 7.31 -0.77
C ILE A 85 7.86 8.72 -0.83
N ARG A 86 7.15 9.15 0.22
CA ARG A 86 6.57 10.49 0.29
C ARG A 86 7.66 11.57 0.20
N THR A 87 8.75 11.41 0.95
CA THR A 87 9.87 12.36 0.91
C THR A 87 10.47 12.44 -0.49
N LEU A 88 10.69 11.30 -1.14
CA LEU A 88 11.24 11.26 -2.48
C LEU A 88 10.27 11.87 -3.51
N ALA A 89 8.97 11.65 -3.33
CA ALA A 89 7.96 12.25 -4.19
C ALA A 89 7.92 13.77 -4.05
N GLU A 90 8.06 14.28 -2.82
CA GLU A 90 8.15 15.73 -2.60
C GLU A 90 9.38 16.33 -3.28
N GLU A 91 10.53 15.68 -3.15
CA GLU A 91 11.77 16.13 -3.76
C GLU A 91 11.67 16.18 -5.29
N ARG A 92 10.92 15.28 -5.88
CA ARG A 92 10.74 15.19 -7.33
C ARG A 92 9.49 15.90 -7.82
N GLN A 93 8.79 16.61 -6.94
CA GLN A 93 7.59 17.38 -7.25
C GLN A 93 6.45 16.52 -7.81
N GLU A 94 6.36 15.29 -7.34
CA GLU A 94 5.27 14.36 -7.69
C GLU A 94 4.08 14.58 -6.77
N VAL A 95 3.34 15.65 -7.00
CA VAL A 95 2.27 16.11 -6.12
C VAL A 95 1.16 15.07 -6.00
N GLY A 96 0.83 14.38 -7.10
CA GLY A 96 -0.20 13.34 -7.09
C GLY A 96 0.17 12.16 -6.21
N VAL A 97 1.44 11.77 -6.20
CA VAL A 97 1.93 10.68 -5.34
C VAL A 97 1.86 11.08 -3.88
N VAL A 98 2.31 12.28 -3.54
CA VAL A 98 2.24 12.81 -2.17
C VAL A 98 0.80 12.81 -1.68
N LYS A 99 -0.13 13.27 -2.50
CA LYS A 99 -1.55 13.30 -2.14
C LYS A 99 -2.09 11.89 -1.90
N GLN A 100 -1.76 10.94 -2.77
CA GLN A 100 -2.22 9.56 -2.60
C GLN A 100 -1.67 8.94 -1.32
N ILE A 101 -0.41 9.19 -0.98
CA ILE A 101 0.16 8.70 0.27
C ILE A 101 -0.57 9.31 1.47
N ASP A 102 -0.82 10.61 1.46
CA ASP A 102 -1.54 11.27 2.54
C ASP A 102 -2.96 10.74 2.68
N ASP A 103 -3.64 10.49 1.57
CA ASP A 103 -4.98 9.89 1.58
C ASP A 103 -4.96 8.46 2.13
N LEU A 104 -3.97 7.67 1.73
CA LEU A 104 -3.79 6.31 2.24
C LEU A 104 -3.52 6.32 3.75
N MET A 105 -2.62 7.17 4.22
CA MET A 105 -2.30 7.26 5.64
C MET A 105 -3.52 7.68 6.47
N ARG A 106 -4.32 8.60 5.95
CA ARG A 106 -5.57 9.00 6.59
C ARG A 106 -6.56 7.85 6.63
N PHE A 107 -6.70 7.12 5.52
CA PHE A 107 -7.57 5.94 5.43
C PHE A 107 -7.17 4.89 6.47
N ILE A 108 -5.87 4.60 6.58
CA ILE A 108 -5.35 3.63 7.55
C ILE A 108 -5.68 4.07 8.98
N LYS A 109 -5.45 5.33 9.30
CA LYS A 109 -5.69 5.87 10.64
C LYS A 109 -7.17 5.78 11.01
N LEU A 110 -8.05 6.16 10.10
CA LEU A 110 -9.50 6.09 10.33
C LEU A 110 -9.98 4.65 10.47
N GLY A 111 -9.44 3.75 9.65
CA GLY A 111 -9.80 2.33 9.70
C GLY A 111 -9.41 1.69 11.02
N VAL A 112 -8.18 1.93 11.46
CA VAL A 112 -7.69 1.38 12.73
C VAL A 112 -8.53 1.90 13.91
N ASN A 113 -8.91 3.17 13.89
CA ASN A 113 -9.68 3.76 14.98
C ASN A 113 -11.14 3.32 15.00
N SER A 114 -11.69 2.84 13.87
CA SER A 114 -13.09 2.47 13.77
C SER A 114 -13.37 1.02 14.14
N VAL A 115 -12.36 0.20 14.34
CA VAL A 115 -12.52 -1.23 14.60
C VAL A 115 -12.07 -1.55 16.03
N ASP A 116 -12.96 -1.37 16.98
CA ASP A 116 -12.69 -1.56 18.40
C ASP A 116 -12.37 -3.02 18.73
N GLY A 117 -11.10 -3.30 19.04
CA GLY A 117 -10.69 -4.57 19.60
C GLY A 117 -10.64 -5.76 18.65
N ASP A 118 -11.05 -5.62 17.41
CA ASP A 118 -10.99 -6.70 16.41
C ASP A 118 -9.62 -6.79 15.76
N VAL A 119 -9.26 -7.99 15.33
CA VAL A 119 -8.07 -8.20 14.50
C VAL A 119 -8.33 -7.57 13.15
N VAL A 120 -7.52 -6.59 12.81
CA VAL A 120 -7.65 -5.84 11.57
C VAL A 120 -6.51 -6.21 10.64
N LEU A 121 -6.85 -6.62 9.44
CA LEU A 121 -5.90 -6.84 8.36
C LEU A 121 -6.07 -5.73 7.33
N LEU A 122 -4.95 -5.12 6.96
CA LEU A 122 -4.93 -4.18 5.83
C LEU A 122 -4.72 -5.00 4.57
N ILE A 123 -5.65 -4.89 3.63
CA ILE A 123 -5.63 -5.64 2.37
C ILE A 123 -5.41 -4.66 1.23
N PHE A 124 -4.48 -4.98 0.36
CA PHE A 124 -4.29 -4.28 -0.90
C PHE A 124 -4.85 -5.12 -2.03
N ASP A 125 -5.72 -4.52 -2.82
CA ASP A 125 -6.36 -5.17 -3.98
C ASP A 125 -5.80 -4.56 -5.26
N GLY A 126 -4.99 -5.33 -5.99
CA GLY A 126 -4.44 -4.93 -7.28
C GLY A 126 -5.39 -5.32 -8.43
N MET A 127 -5.21 -4.62 -9.53
CA MET A 127 -6.04 -4.83 -10.71
C MET A 127 -5.22 -5.41 -11.86
#